data_a56eb12fbb32844deae63edba7d8221b
#
_entry.id   a56eb12fbb32844deae63edba7d8221b
#
_cell.length_a   1.000
_cell.length_b   1.000
_cell.length_c   1.000
_cell.angle_alpha   90.00
_cell.angle_beta   90.00
_cell.angle_gamma   90.00
#
_symmetry.space_group_name_H-M   'P 1'
#
loop_
_entity.id
_entity.type
_entity.pdbx_description
1 polymer ?
#
loop_
_entity_poly.entity_id
_entity_poly.type
_entity_poly.pdbx_seq_one_letter_code
_entity_poly.pdbx_strand_id
1 'polypeptide(L)'
;MTLSTVEIESKGAARPRAQMPLTIKDFKGKAEPDWCPGCGDFGVLTALKQALTELSVRPHQAMVISGIGCSSNLPGYISTYGMHTLHGRALAVATGAQMANHDMKIIVTGGDGDGYGIGGNHFVHSMRRNVDVTYIVMNNQIYGLTTGQLSPTSTKGMKTKSTPAGSVENPLNPIPLAIAAGATYVARAYTGQVKHMVELIKGGIQHRGFALIDAFSPCVTFNLENSHDFFKQRTFKLEDKKHDPTDFAAAMKYGYEWGDEIAIGLFWKRNDLPALDQLEPVLDKGGPLARRPLGISPEQAQSLVRELM
;
A
#
# COMPACT_ATOMS: atom_id res chain seq x y z
N MET A 1 22.63 17.28 49.25
CA MET A 1 21.25 17.28 48.74
C MET A 1 20.91 15.89 48.30
N THR A 2 20.19 15.15 49.11
CA THR A 2 19.76 13.76 48.89
C THR A 2 18.54 13.79 47.98
N LEU A 3 18.68 13.18 46.79
CA LEU A 3 17.57 12.95 45.90
C LEU A 3 16.72 11.80 46.47
N SER A 4 15.48 12.09 46.80
CA SER A 4 14.48 11.12 47.21
C SER A 4 14.06 10.28 46.01
N THR A 5 14.22 8.96 46.12
CA THR A 5 13.64 7.99 45.22
C THR A 5 12.13 8.02 45.31
N VAL A 6 11.47 8.41 44.19
CA VAL A 6 10.02 8.25 44.05
C VAL A 6 9.75 6.79 43.71
N GLU A 7 9.22 6.04 44.67
CA GLU A 7 8.64 4.72 44.41
C GLU A 7 7.34 4.90 43.55
N ILE A 8 7.39 4.44 42.31
CA ILE A 8 6.20 4.34 41.48
C ILE A 8 5.50 3.04 41.86
N GLU A 9 4.45 3.15 42.69
CA GLU A 9 3.53 2.03 42.94
C GLU A 9 2.97 1.53 41.59
N SER A 10 3.21 0.26 41.28
CA SER A 10 2.58 -0.44 40.16
C SER A 10 1.09 -0.62 40.47
N LYS A 11 0.26 0.32 40.04
CA LYS A 11 -1.21 0.14 40.08
C LYS A 11 -1.58 -1.09 39.24
N GLY A 12 -2.28 -2.00 39.90
CA GLY A 12 -2.63 -3.34 39.46
C GLY A 12 -3.05 -3.44 37.98
N ALA A 13 -2.67 -4.54 37.36
CA ALA A 13 -3.01 -4.88 36.00
C ALA A 13 -4.52 -4.71 35.74
N ALA A 14 -4.87 -3.74 34.93
CA ALA A 14 -6.25 -3.52 34.50
C ALA A 14 -6.75 -4.80 33.85
N ARG A 15 -7.87 -5.36 34.34
CA ARG A 15 -8.55 -6.50 33.69
C ARG A 15 -8.72 -6.19 32.21
N PRO A 16 -8.45 -7.15 31.29
CA PRO A 16 -8.64 -6.91 29.88
C PRO A 16 -10.11 -6.51 29.65
N ARG A 17 -10.33 -5.25 29.26
CA ARG A 17 -11.64 -4.79 28.80
C ARG A 17 -12.06 -5.71 27.67
N ALA A 18 -13.25 -6.28 27.75
CA ALA A 18 -13.87 -6.98 26.63
C ALA A 18 -13.75 -6.07 25.41
N GLN A 19 -13.01 -6.55 24.39
CA GLN A 19 -12.70 -5.71 23.25
C GLN A 19 -13.98 -5.55 22.44
N MET A 20 -14.51 -4.33 22.41
CA MET A 20 -15.69 -4.02 21.56
C MET A 20 -15.36 -4.33 20.09
N PRO A 21 -16.36 -4.84 19.32
CA PRO A 21 -16.18 -5.05 17.88
C PRO A 21 -15.79 -3.74 17.20
N LEU A 22 -14.84 -3.82 16.26
CA LEU A 22 -14.43 -2.67 15.47
C LEU A 22 -15.52 -2.24 14.50
N THR A 23 -15.58 -0.94 14.24
CA THR A 23 -16.44 -0.33 13.23
C THR A 23 -15.62 0.53 12.29
N ILE A 24 -16.13 0.86 11.11
CA ILE A 24 -15.48 1.78 10.17
C ILE A 24 -15.19 3.15 10.82
N LYS A 25 -16.00 3.56 11.81
CA LYS A 25 -15.82 4.83 12.52
C LYS A 25 -14.52 4.88 13.35
N ASP A 26 -14.03 3.73 13.82
CA ASP A 26 -12.76 3.64 14.55
C ASP A 26 -11.55 4.02 13.68
N PHE A 27 -11.73 3.98 12.36
CA PHE A 27 -10.74 4.38 11.36
C PHE A 27 -10.97 5.80 10.80
N LYS A 28 -11.87 6.61 11.36
CA LYS A 28 -12.05 7.99 10.93
C LYS A 28 -10.77 8.79 11.26
N GLY A 29 -10.12 9.35 10.23
CA GLY A 29 -8.95 10.22 10.38
C GLY A 29 -9.30 11.56 11.08
N LYS A 30 -8.27 12.28 11.47
CA LYS A 30 -8.42 13.62 12.09
C LYS A 30 -8.79 14.70 11.07
N ALA A 31 -8.30 14.55 9.83
CA ALA A 31 -8.61 15.44 8.72
C ALA A 31 -9.71 14.83 7.84
N GLU A 32 -10.55 15.66 7.27
CA GLU A 32 -11.47 15.26 6.21
C GLU A 32 -10.72 15.25 4.86
N PRO A 33 -10.99 14.27 3.97
CA PRO A 33 -10.35 14.22 2.66
C PRO A 33 -10.65 15.47 1.81
N ASP A 34 -9.60 16.06 1.24
CA ASP A 34 -9.64 17.25 0.38
C ASP A 34 -9.60 16.91 -1.12
N TRP A 35 -9.83 15.67 -1.49
CA TRP A 35 -9.89 15.23 -2.88
C TRP A 35 -11.07 15.84 -3.64
N CYS A 36 -10.92 15.95 -4.96
CA CYS A 36 -11.99 16.44 -5.82
C CYS A 36 -13.27 15.60 -5.67
N PRO A 37 -14.46 16.21 -5.68
CA PRO A 37 -15.73 15.48 -5.67
C PRO A 37 -15.80 14.45 -6.82
N GLY A 38 -16.05 13.18 -6.47
CA GLY A 38 -16.06 12.08 -7.44
C GLY A 38 -14.70 11.43 -7.71
N CYS A 39 -13.61 11.86 -7.08
CA CYS A 39 -12.31 11.23 -7.18
C CYS A 39 -12.37 9.75 -6.73
N GLY A 40 -11.71 8.87 -7.49
CA GLY A 40 -11.64 7.44 -7.15
C GLY A 40 -10.99 7.14 -5.80
N ASP A 41 -10.12 8.01 -5.31
CA ASP A 41 -9.38 7.83 -4.05
C ASP A 41 -10.31 7.68 -2.82
N PHE A 42 -11.51 8.28 -2.85
CA PHE A 42 -12.54 8.04 -1.82
C PHE A 42 -12.96 6.57 -1.72
N GLY A 43 -13.05 5.89 -2.88
CA GLY A 43 -13.36 4.46 -2.92
C GLY A 43 -12.28 3.62 -2.25
N VAL A 44 -10.99 3.93 -2.48
CA VAL A 44 -9.87 3.23 -1.85
C VAL A 44 -9.86 3.45 -0.34
N LEU A 45 -10.03 4.68 0.13
CA LEU A 45 -10.09 4.99 1.57
C LEU A 45 -11.23 4.22 2.25
N THR A 46 -12.40 4.18 1.61
CA THR A 46 -13.56 3.42 2.11
C THR A 46 -13.27 1.93 2.18
N ALA A 47 -12.72 1.36 1.11
CA ALA A 47 -12.40 -0.06 1.05
C ALA A 47 -11.32 -0.46 2.07
N LEU A 48 -10.29 0.36 2.25
CA LEU A 48 -9.23 0.09 3.23
C LEU A 48 -9.78 0.11 4.67
N LYS A 49 -10.59 1.12 5.03
CA LYS A 49 -11.25 1.18 6.35
C LYS A 49 -12.12 -0.04 6.59
N GLN A 50 -12.90 -0.46 5.60
CA GLN A 50 -13.75 -1.64 5.71
C GLN A 50 -12.93 -2.92 5.83
N ALA A 51 -11.89 -3.10 5.02
CA ALA A 51 -11.00 -4.26 5.07
C ALA A 51 -10.35 -4.42 6.46
N LEU A 52 -9.81 -3.34 7.03
CA LEU A 52 -9.23 -3.36 8.38
C LEU A 52 -10.27 -3.68 9.47
N THR A 53 -11.49 -3.15 9.33
CA THR A 53 -12.61 -3.44 10.24
C THR A 53 -12.98 -4.92 10.20
N GLU A 54 -13.18 -5.49 9.02
CA GLU A 54 -13.58 -6.89 8.83
C GLU A 54 -12.48 -7.88 9.26
N LEU A 55 -11.21 -7.51 9.08
CA LEU A 55 -10.07 -8.28 9.56
C LEU A 55 -9.81 -8.11 11.07
N SER A 56 -10.58 -7.26 11.75
CA SER A 56 -10.38 -6.93 13.17
C SER A 56 -8.96 -6.39 13.47
N VAL A 57 -8.29 -5.80 12.49
CA VAL A 57 -6.98 -5.13 12.66
C VAL A 57 -7.23 -3.79 13.34
N ARG A 58 -6.70 -3.61 14.54
CA ARG A 58 -6.93 -2.37 15.30
C ARG A 58 -6.08 -1.22 14.75
N PRO A 59 -6.49 0.05 14.94
CA PRO A 59 -5.73 1.21 14.48
C PRO A 59 -4.23 1.18 14.83
N HIS A 60 -3.89 0.75 16.04
CA HIS A 60 -2.50 0.66 16.50
C HIS A 60 -1.74 -0.60 16.00
N GLN A 61 -2.38 -1.48 15.27
CA GLN A 61 -1.76 -2.67 14.66
C GLN A 61 -1.46 -2.47 13.18
N ALA A 62 -1.84 -1.32 12.62
CA ALA A 62 -1.58 -0.97 11.23
C ALA A 62 -0.81 0.34 11.11
N MET A 63 0.04 0.42 10.09
CA MET A 63 0.73 1.64 9.70
C MET A 63 0.53 1.88 8.20
N VAL A 64 0.02 3.05 7.84
CA VAL A 64 -0.15 3.48 6.46
C VAL A 64 1.00 4.41 6.09
N ILE A 65 1.78 4.03 5.08
CA ILE A 65 2.95 4.77 4.61
C ILE A 65 2.68 5.24 3.18
N SER A 66 2.91 6.51 2.89
CA SER A 66 2.65 7.07 1.57
C SER A 66 3.85 7.82 0.98
N GLY A 67 3.83 7.97 -0.35
CA GLY A 67 4.75 8.85 -1.08
C GLY A 67 4.18 10.26 -1.26
N ILE A 68 4.13 10.77 -2.50
CA ILE A 68 3.64 12.11 -2.84
C ILE A 68 2.57 12.03 -3.93
N GLY A 69 1.59 12.90 -3.86
CA GLY A 69 0.45 13.03 -4.77
C GLY A 69 -0.89 13.03 -4.04
N CYS A 70 -2.00 13.17 -4.75
CA CYS A 70 -3.34 13.18 -4.15
C CYS A 70 -3.59 11.93 -3.30
N SER A 71 -3.30 10.76 -3.85
CA SER A 71 -3.38 9.45 -3.17
C SER A 71 -2.56 9.38 -1.88
N SER A 72 -1.47 10.11 -1.82
CA SER A 72 -0.51 10.05 -0.71
C SER A 72 -0.95 10.83 0.52
N ASN A 73 -2.02 11.63 0.44
CA ASN A 73 -2.65 12.28 1.60
C ASN A 73 -3.44 11.28 2.48
N LEU A 74 -3.69 10.07 2.00
CA LEU A 74 -4.52 9.04 2.68
C LEU A 74 -4.13 8.77 4.14
N PRO A 75 -2.85 8.74 4.56
CA PRO A 75 -2.51 8.57 5.98
C PRO A 75 -3.10 9.62 6.91
N GLY A 76 -3.40 10.82 6.43
CA GLY A 76 -4.08 11.87 7.19
C GLY A 76 -5.58 11.63 7.39
N TYR A 77 -6.18 10.78 6.56
CA TYR A 77 -7.63 10.53 6.50
C TYR A 77 -8.06 9.22 7.14
N ILE A 78 -7.11 8.47 7.67
CA ILE A 78 -7.35 7.20 8.36
C ILE A 78 -6.70 7.21 9.75
N SER A 79 -7.40 6.65 10.74
CA SER A 79 -6.87 6.52 12.11
C SER A 79 -6.07 5.23 12.22
N THR A 80 -4.78 5.29 11.87
CA THR A 80 -3.75 4.27 12.07
C THR A 80 -2.45 4.98 12.44
N TYR A 81 -1.35 4.27 12.67
CA TYR A 81 -0.05 4.93 12.50
C TYR A 81 0.09 5.37 11.06
N GLY A 82 0.66 6.55 10.84
CA GLY A 82 0.82 7.11 9.50
C GLY A 82 2.18 7.75 9.30
N MET A 83 2.71 7.62 8.07
CA MET A 83 3.92 8.32 7.66
C MET A 83 3.77 8.79 6.22
N HIS A 84 3.97 10.08 6.00
CA HIS A 84 4.07 10.69 4.67
C HIS A 84 5.55 10.85 4.33
N THR A 85 6.01 10.27 3.23
CA THR A 85 7.43 10.21 2.88
C THR A 85 7.72 11.05 1.64
N LEU A 86 8.93 10.89 1.07
CA LEU A 86 9.32 11.55 -0.16
C LEU A 86 8.74 10.85 -1.39
N HIS A 87 8.67 11.58 -2.49
CA HIS A 87 8.17 11.08 -3.78
C HIS A 87 8.91 9.82 -4.23
N GLY A 88 8.16 8.75 -4.45
CA GLY A 88 8.67 7.45 -4.86
C GLY A 88 9.45 6.69 -3.79
N ARG A 89 9.38 7.09 -2.51
CA ARG A 89 10.16 6.46 -1.43
C ARG A 89 9.32 5.67 -0.42
N ALA A 90 8.02 5.62 -0.61
CA ALA A 90 7.11 4.93 0.31
C ALA A 90 7.52 3.47 0.56
N LEU A 91 7.83 2.70 -0.48
CA LEU A 91 8.24 1.29 -0.37
C LEU A 91 9.59 1.11 0.34
N ALA A 92 10.54 2.04 0.16
CA ALA A 92 11.82 1.98 0.86
C ALA A 92 11.63 2.17 2.37
N VAL A 93 10.81 3.16 2.76
CA VAL A 93 10.49 3.41 4.17
C VAL A 93 9.65 2.27 4.75
N ALA A 94 8.68 1.76 3.99
CA ALA A 94 7.85 0.63 4.39
C ALA A 94 8.67 -0.65 4.65
N THR A 95 9.69 -0.89 3.81
CA THR A 95 10.63 -2.01 4.03
C THR A 95 11.33 -1.86 5.38
N GLY A 96 11.85 -0.67 5.69
CA GLY A 96 12.47 -0.40 6.99
C GLY A 96 11.49 -0.55 8.17
N ALA A 97 10.27 -0.04 8.03
CA ALA A 97 9.24 -0.16 9.07
C ALA A 97 8.84 -1.63 9.33
N GLN A 98 8.69 -2.42 8.25
CA GLN A 98 8.37 -3.84 8.34
C GLN A 98 9.50 -4.63 9.00
N MET A 99 10.76 -4.38 8.64
CA MET A 99 11.92 -5.01 9.25
C MET A 99 12.09 -4.63 10.73
N ALA A 100 11.73 -3.39 11.09
CA ALA A 100 11.78 -2.95 12.49
C ALA A 100 10.65 -3.56 13.34
N ASN A 101 9.46 -3.75 12.78
CA ASN A 101 8.31 -4.30 13.48
C ASN A 101 7.40 -5.15 12.56
N HIS A 102 7.80 -6.41 12.35
CA HIS A 102 7.09 -7.37 11.51
C HIS A 102 5.76 -7.88 12.09
N ASP A 103 5.40 -7.51 13.33
CA ASP A 103 4.06 -7.76 13.89
C ASP A 103 3.02 -6.74 13.41
N MET A 104 3.46 -5.63 12.83
CA MET A 104 2.58 -4.56 12.36
C MET A 104 2.14 -4.81 10.92
N LYS A 105 0.88 -4.53 10.61
CA LYS A 105 0.39 -4.53 9.22
C LYS A 105 0.85 -3.26 8.53
N ILE A 106 1.83 -3.41 7.63
CA ILE A 106 2.35 -2.29 6.85
C ILE A 106 1.59 -2.19 5.54
N ILE A 107 0.88 -1.08 5.38
CA ILE A 107 0.11 -0.76 4.18
C ILE A 107 0.77 0.44 3.52
N VAL A 108 1.06 0.32 2.24
CA VAL A 108 1.66 1.41 1.47
C VAL A 108 0.61 1.96 0.52
N THR A 109 0.48 3.28 0.42
CA THR A 109 -0.41 3.94 -0.52
C THR A 109 0.34 4.96 -1.35
N GLY A 110 0.00 5.05 -2.65
CA GLY A 110 0.62 5.99 -3.55
C GLY A 110 -0.11 6.04 -4.88
N GLY A 111 0.21 7.01 -5.73
CA GLY A 111 -0.25 7.06 -7.11
C GLY A 111 0.67 6.27 -8.03
N ASP A 112 0.21 6.04 -9.25
CA ASP A 112 0.99 5.40 -10.31
C ASP A 112 2.25 6.19 -10.67
N GLY A 113 2.16 7.51 -10.73
CA GLY A 113 3.33 8.39 -10.93
C GLY A 113 4.34 8.33 -9.79
N ASP A 114 3.87 8.20 -8.55
CA ASP A 114 4.72 8.03 -7.38
C ASP A 114 5.39 6.65 -7.36
N GLY A 115 4.60 5.60 -7.47
CA GLY A 115 5.06 4.23 -7.28
C GLY A 115 5.76 3.63 -8.49
N TYR A 116 5.20 3.82 -9.67
CA TYR A 116 5.71 3.21 -10.91
C TYR A 116 6.66 4.13 -11.68
N GLY A 117 6.54 5.45 -11.47
CA GLY A 117 7.46 6.44 -12.02
C GLY A 117 8.73 6.52 -11.19
N ILE A 118 8.84 7.55 -10.36
CA ILE A 118 10.05 7.81 -9.57
C ILE A 118 10.36 6.68 -8.57
N GLY A 119 9.34 5.94 -8.11
CA GLY A 119 9.45 4.80 -7.21
C GLY A 119 9.77 3.47 -7.89
N GLY A 120 9.83 3.40 -9.23
CA GLY A 120 9.92 2.15 -9.98
C GLY A 120 11.01 1.18 -9.53
N ASN A 121 12.19 1.70 -9.18
CA ASN A 121 13.28 0.87 -8.64
C ASN A 121 12.92 0.22 -7.29
N HIS A 122 12.31 0.98 -6.38
CA HIS A 122 11.85 0.43 -5.09
C HIS A 122 10.70 -0.56 -5.28
N PHE A 123 9.83 -0.32 -6.27
CA PHE A 123 8.76 -1.23 -6.64
C PHE A 123 9.31 -2.61 -7.03
N VAL A 124 10.24 -2.66 -7.98
CA VAL A 124 10.87 -3.92 -8.42
C VAL A 124 11.63 -4.60 -7.28
N HIS A 125 12.41 -3.86 -6.51
CA HIS A 125 13.26 -4.46 -5.47
C HIS A 125 12.50 -4.91 -4.23
N SER A 126 11.36 -4.31 -3.88
CA SER A 126 10.50 -4.78 -2.79
C SER A 126 9.81 -6.09 -3.15
N MET A 127 9.36 -6.24 -4.40
CA MET A 127 8.78 -7.49 -4.91
C MET A 127 9.79 -8.62 -4.92
N ARG A 128 10.96 -8.39 -5.52
CA ARG A 128 12.05 -9.37 -5.60
C ARG A 128 12.49 -9.89 -4.22
N ARG A 129 12.41 -9.04 -3.20
CA ARG A 129 12.74 -9.40 -1.80
C ARG A 129 11.58 -10.01 -1.05
N ASN A 130 10.40 -10.05 -1.63
CA ASN A 130 9.17 -10.48 -1.00
C ASN A 130 8.92 -9.83 0.37
N VAL A 131 9.06 -8.49 0.44
CA VAL A 131 8.82 -7.72 1.67
C VAL A 131 7.36 -7.86 2.07
N ASP A 132 7.06 -8.16 3.33
CA ASP A 132 5.68 -8.34 3.82
C ASP A 132 4.95 -7.00 3.97
N VAL A 133 4.46 -6.48 2.85
CA VAL A 133 3.70 -5.23 2.77
C VAL A 133 2.53 -5.35 1.80
N THR A 134 1.46 -4.62 2.07
CA THR A 134 0.35 -4.46 1.12
C THR A 134 0.47 -3.11 0.44
N TYR A 135 0.77 -3.09 -0.85
CA TYR A 135 0.90 -1.87 -1.63
C TYR A 135 -0.35 -1.62 -2.47
N ILE A 136 -1.08 -0.55 -2.15
CA ILE A 136 -2.28 -0.10 -2.87
C ILE A 136 -1.88 1.10 -3.71
N VAL A 137 -1.88 0.94 -5.03
CA VAL A 137 -1.60 2.02 -5.97
C VAL A 137 -2.91 2.56 -6.52
N MET A 138 -3.19 3.82 -6.23
CA MET A 138 -4.32 4.56 -6.80
C MET A 138 -3.95 5.03 -8.20
N ASN A 139 -4.18 4.15 -9.16
CA ASN A 139 -3.77 4.34 -10.54
C ASN A 139 -4.82 5.17 -11.29
N ASN A 140 -4.57 6.45 -11.42
CA ASN A 140 -5.41 7.41 -12.15
C ASN A 140 -4.84 7.79 -13.52
N GLN A 141 -3.69 7.21 -13.89
CA GLN A 141 -3.00 7.38 -15.17
C GLN A 141 -2.63 8.86 -15.50
N ILE A 142 -2.40 9.67 -14.44
CA ILE A 142 -1.97 11.07 -14.60
C ILE A 142 -1.33 11.57 -13.30
N TYR A 143 -0.42 12.54 -13.38
CA TYR A 143 0.01 13.31 -12.20
C TYR A 143 -1.06 14.37 -11.87
N GLY A 144 -2.03 14.02 -11.00
CA GLY A 144 -3.17 14.88 -10.67
C GLY A 144 -2.80 16.08 -9.80
N LEU A 145 -1.98 15.89 -8.75
CA LEU A 145 -1.63 16.94 -7.80
C LEU A 145 -0.91 18.13 -8.46
N THR A 146 -0.07 17.86 -9.44
CA THR A 146 0.68 18.86 -10.19
C THR A 146 -0.07 19.37 -11.43
N THR A 147 -1.40 19.13 -11.49
CA THR A 147 -2.33 19.65 -12.47
C THR A 147 -2.28 19.03 -13.87
N GLY A 148 -1.91 17.74 -13.99
CA GLY A 148 -2.23 16.95 -15.17
C GLY A 148 -1.07 16.68 -16.13
N GLN A 149 0.12 16.33 -15.65
CA GLN A 149 1.19 15.79 -16.48
C GLN A 149 0.97 14.28 -16.71
N LEU A 150 1.53 13.78 -17.83
CA LEU A 150 1.53 12.35 -18.12
C LEU A 150 2.26 11.56 -17.02
N SER A 151 1.67 10.47 -16.55
CA SER A 151 2.27 9.49 -15.66
C SER A 151 2.79 8.29 -16.46
N PRO A 152 3.55 7.36 -15.84
CA PRO A 152 4.05 6.18 -16.54
C PRO A 152 2.96 5.27 -17.12
N THR A 153 1.74 5.33 -16.59
CA THR A 153 0.61 4.51 -17.04
C THR A 153 -0.35 5.25 -17.95
N SER A 154 -0.07 6.52 -18.28
CA SER A 154 -0.88 7.32 -19.21
C SER A 154 -0.97 6.67 -20.58
N THR A 155 -2.14 6.68 -21.17
CA THR A 155 -2.41 6.10 -22.49
C THR A 155 -1.57 6.77 -23.57
N LYS A 156 -1.01 5.99 -24.49
CA LYS A 156 -0.31 6.52 -25.67
C LYS A 156 -1.24 7.42 -26.47
N GLY A 157 -0.74 8.58 -26.86
CA GLY A 157 -1.52 9.60 -27.58
C GLY A 157 -2.28 10.56 -26.66
N MET A 158 -2.38 10.30 -25.34
CA MET A 158 -3.06 11.19 -24.40
C MET A 158 -2.46 12.60 -24.45
N LYS A 159 -3.31 13.62 -24.55
CA LYS A 159 -2.92 15.02 -24.61
C LYS A 159 -3.10 15.69 -23.25
N THR A 160 -2.10 16.45 -22.85
CA THR A 160 -2.13 17.27 -21.64
C THR A 160 -1.60 18.67 -21.95
N LYS A 161 -1.71 19.59 -20.98
CA LYS A 161 -1.14 20.95 -21.13
C LYS A 161 0.37 20.94 -21.40
N SER A 162 1.10 20.01 -20.77
CA SER A 162 2.56 19.86 -20.94
C SER A 162 2.91 19.00 -22.15
N THR A 163 1.98 18.26 -22.73
CA THR A 163 2.20 17.36 -23.87
C THR A 163 1.09 17.54 -24.90
N PRO A 164 1.02 18.71 -25.56
CA PRO A 164 -0.08 19.05 -26.47
C PRO A 164 -0.11 18.20 -27.76
N ALA A 165 1.04 17.64 -28.16
CA ALA A 165 1.14 16.74 -29.31
C ALA A 165 0.66 15.30 -29.00
N GLY A 166 0.43 14.99 -27.73
CA GLY A 166 0.09 13.65 -27.25
C GLY A 166 1.31 12.84 -26.80
N SER A 167 1.08 11.88 -25.91
CA SER A 167 2.11 10.96 -25.41
C SER A 167 2.66 10.09 -26.53
N VAL A 168 3.98 10.07 -26.68
CA VAL A 168 4.70 9.15 -27.60
C VAL A 168 5.13 7.86 -26.90
N GLU A 169 5.09 7.84 -25.59
CA GLU A 169 5.54 6.72 -24.76
C GLU A 169 4.47 5.61 -24.70
N ASN A 170 4.95 4.37 -24.55
CA ASN A 170 4.06 3.25 -24.25
C ASN A 170 3.77 3.20 -22.75
N PRO A 171 2.53 2.99 -22.32
CA PRO A 171 2.20 2.90 -20.92
C PRO A 171 2.86 1.70 -20.25
N LEU A 172 3.37 1.91 -19.04
CA LEU A 172 3.82 0.83 -18.18
C LEU A 172 2.61 0.00 -17.73
N ASN A 173 2.72 -1.32 -17.83
CA ASN A 173 1.71 -2.23 -17.29
C ASN A 173 2.19 -2.84 -15.96
N PRO A 174 1.58 -2.45 -14.83
CA PRO A 174 2.08 -2.87 -13.51
C PRO A 174 1.84 -4.35 -13.21
N ILE A 175 0.80 -4.98 -13.77
CA ILE A 175 0.46 -6.38 -13.43
C ILE A 175 1.52 -7.36 -13.95
N PRO A 176 1.83 -7.42 -15.26
CA PRO A 176 2.89 -8.30 -15.76
C PRO A 176 4.26 -7.96 -15.15
N LEU A 177 4.55 -6.66 -14.94
CA LEU A 177 5.79 -6.24 -14.32
C LEU A 177 5.91 -6.80 -12.89
N ALA A 178 4.84 -6.71 -12.09
CA ALA A 178 4.84 -7.20 -10.72
C ALA A 178 5.02 -8.72 -10.65
N ILE A 179 4.32 -9.46 -11.52
CA ILE A 179 4.46 -10.93 -11.61
C ILE A 179 5.90 -11.31 -11.98
N ALA A 180 6.45 -10.66 -13.03
CA ALA A 180 7.81 -10.91 -13.49
C ALA A 180 8.89 -10.51 -12.47
N ALA A 181 8.64 -9.46 -11.67
CA ALA A 181 9.53 -9.03 -10.59
C ALA A 181 9.45 -9.90 -9.32
N GLY A 182 8.54 -10.87 -9.26
CA GLY A 182 8.44 -11.85 -8.19
C GLY A 182 7.47 -11.48 -7.06
N ALA A 183 6.52 -10.57 -7.30
CA ALA A 183 5.43 -10.33 -6.35
C ALA A 183 4.63 -11.62 -6.12
N THR A 184 4.23 -11.85 -4.86
CA THR A 184 3.58 -13.10 -4.45
C THR A 184 2.06 -12.98 -4.34
N TYR A 185 1.52 -11.76 -4.40
CA TYR A 185 0.10 -11.46 -4.51
C TYR A 185 -0.08 -10.26 -5.46
N VAL A 186 -0.78 -10.44 -6.57
CA VAL A 186 -0.98 -9.36 -7.56
C VAL A 186 -2.45 -9.29 -7.94
N ALA A 187 -3.07 -8.17 -7.63
CA ALA A 187 -4.48 -7.91 -7.92
C ALA A 187 -4.67 -6.56 -8.60
N ARG A 188 -5.73 -6.43 -9.38
CA ARG A 188 -6.21 -5.16 -9.90
C ARG A 188 -7.63 -4.93 -9.44
N ALA A 189 -7.92 -3.72 -8.99
CA ALA A 189 -9.23 -3.31 -8.52
C ALA A 189 -9.77 -2.12 -9.34
N TYR A 190 -11.06 -1.86 -9.24
CA TYR A 190 -11.67 -0.62 -9.69
C TYR A 190 -12.44 0.03 -8.56
N THR A 191 -12.20 1.29 -8.29
CA THR A 191 -12.76 2.02 -7.15
C THR A 191 -14.27 2.17 -7.19
N GLY A 192 -14.89 2.03 -8.37
CA GLY A 192 -16.35 1.94 -8.52
C GLY A 192 -16.95 0.61 -8.03
N GLN A 193 -16.12 -0.41 -7.73
CA GLN A 193 -16.53 -1.70 -7.21
C GLN A 193 -15.97 -1.93 -5.79
N VAL A 194 -16.37 -1.07 -4.85
CA VAL A 194 -15.80 -1.02 -3.48
C VAL A 194 -15.83 -2.39 -2.79
N LYS A 195 -16.94 -3.13 -2.83
CA LYS A 195 -17.05 -4.45 -2.17
C LYS A 195 -16.01 -5.45 -2.72
N HIS A 196 -15.81 -5.49 -4.02
CA HIS A 196 -14.80 -6.35 -4.65
C HIS A 196 -13.39 -5.93 -4.23
N MET A 197 -13.10 -4.62 -4.22
CA MET A 197 -11.83 -4.08 -3.77
C MET A 197 -11.55 -4.39 -2.29
N VAL A 198 -12.57 -4.40 -1.42
CA VAL A 198 -12.43 -4.82 -0.01
C VAL A 198 -11.87 -6.23 0.08
N GLU A 199 -12.42 -7.18 -0.68
CA GLU A 199 -11.94 -8.57 -0.65
C GLU A 199 -10.49 -8.69 -1.13
N LEU A 200 -10.12 -7.96 -2.19
CA LEU A 200 -8.73 -7.94 -2.68
C LEU A 200 -7.77 -7.33 -1.66
N ILE A 201 -8.15 -6.23 -1.00
CA ILE A 201 -7.34 -5.61 0.05
C ILE A 201 -7.20 -6.53 1.26
N LYS A 202 -8.28 -7.19 1.69
CA LYS A 202 -8.24 -8.18 2.77
C LYS A 202 -7.27 -9.32 2.44
N GLY A 203 -7.37 -9.84 1.21
CA GLY A 203 -6.47 -10.87 0.71
C GLY A 203 -5.01 -10.44 0.75
N GLY A 204 -4.71 -9.20 0.35
CA GLY A 204 -3.37 -8.62 0.41
C GLY A 204 -2.85 -8.48 1.85
N ILE A 205 -3.66 -7.96 2.79
CA ILE A 205 -3.29 -7.79 4.21
C ILE A 205 -3.06 -9.13 4.92
N GLN A 206 -3.77 -10.18 4.52
CA GLN A 206 -3.62 -11.53 5.07
C GLN A 206 -2.47 -12.31 4.43
N HIS A 207 -2.04 -11.91 3.22
CA HIS A 207 -0.93 -12.53 2.52
C HIS A 207 0.38 -12.28 3.26
N ARG A 208 1.28 -13.26 3.26
CA ARG A 208 2.65 -13.13 3.79
C ARG A 208 3.62 -12.94 2.64
N GLY A 209 4.10 -11.71 2.49
CA GLY A 209 4.98 -11.28 1.41
C GLY A 209 4.43 -10.04 0.70
N PHE A 210 4.97 -9.76 -0.49
CA PHE A 210 4.59 -8.55 -1.23
C PHE A 210 3.24 -8.70 -1.92
N ALA A 211 2.28 -7.88 -1.51
CA ALA A 211 0.96 -7.79 -2.15
C ALA A 211 0.81 -6.46 -2.90
N LEU A 212 0.55 -6.53 -4.21
CA LEU A 212 0.16 -5.39 -5.03
C LEU A 212 -1.36 -5.38 -5.24
N ILE A 213 -1.98 -4.23 -5.01
CA ILE A 213 -3.34 -3.92 -5.47
C ILE A 213 -3.26 -2.67 -6.36
N ASP A 214 -3.28 -2.86 -7.68
CA ASP A 214 -3.35 -1.79 -8.67
C ASP A 214 -4.82 -1.35 -8.81
N ALA A 215 -5.20 -0.26 -8.17
CA ALA A 215 -6.59 0.20 -8.11
C ALA A 215 -6.83 1.31 -9.13
N PHE A 216 -7.60 1.02 -10.19
CA PHE A 216 -8.09 2.09 -11.08
C PHE A 216 -8.90 3.10 -10.27
N SER A 217 -8.35 4.30 -10.16
CA SER A 217 -8.86 5.41 -9.37
C SER A 217 -9.03 6.65 -10.25
N PRO A 218 -10.13 6.77 -11.00
CA PRO A 218 -10.30 7.83 -11.98
C PRO A 218 -10.11 9.23 -11.41
N CYS A 219 -9.28 10.03 -12.08
CA CYS A 219 -9.12 11.45 -11.81
C CYS A 219 -10.17 12.26 -12.60
N VAL A 220 -11.18 12.75 -11.89
CA VAL A 220 -12.32 13.49 -12.51
C VAL A 220 -11.96 14.88 -13.02
N THR A 221 -10.78 15.39 -12.67
CA THR A 221 -10.36 16.75 -13.01
C THR A 221 -9.38 16.81 -14.19
N PHE A 222 -8.42 15.89 -14.24
CA PHE A 222 -7.32 15.98 -15.19
C PHE A 222 -7.23 14.81 -16.17
N ASN A 223 -7.90 13.67 -15.90
CA ASN A 223 -7.95 12.53 -16.82
C ASN A 223 -9.41 12.22 -17.19
N LEU A 224 -9.92 12.88 -18.20
CA LEU A 224 -11.30 12.70 -18.65
C LEU A 224 -11.45 11.50 -19.60
N GLU A 225 -10.35 10.99 -20.17
CA GLU A 225 -10.35 9.83 -21.07
C GLU A 225 -10.64 8.54 -20.28
N ASN A 226 -9.90 8.33 -19.19
CA ASN A 226 -10.02 7.13 -18.34
C ASN A 226 -10.95 7.41 -17.15
N SER A 227 -12.21 7.74 -17.49
CA SER A 227 -13.26 8.13 -16.53
C SER A 227 -13.86 6.91 -15.80
N HIS A 228 -14.72 7.17 -14.81
CA HIS A 228 -15.52 6.12 -14.19
C HIS A 228 -16.34 5.31 -15.20
N ASP A 229 -16.95 5.97 -16.19
CA ASP A 229 -17.74 5.29 -17.22
C ASP A 229 -16.85 4.42 -18.12
N PHE A 230 -15.63 4.87 -18.44
CA PHE A 230 -14.66 4.08 -19.19
C PHE A 230 -14.40 2.74 -18.52
N PHE A 231 -14.05 2.75 -17.23
CA PHE A 231 -13.75 1.50 -16.48
C PHE A 231 -15.00 0.68 -16.20
N LYS A 232 -16.14 1.31 -15.89
CA LYS A 232 -17.39 0.62 -15.64
C LYS A 232 -17.85 -0.23 -16.83
N GLN A 233 -17.64 0.26 -18.05
CA GLN A 233 -18.06 -0.42 -19.27
C GLN A 233 -17.11 -1.54 -19.70
N ARG A 234 -15.84 -1.48 -19.31
CA ARG A 234 -14.76 -2.35 -19.82
C ARG A 234 -14.23 -3.36 -18.82
N THR A 235 -14.44 -3.11 -17.52
CA THR A 235 -13.89 -4.03 -16.51
C THR A 235 -14.77 -5.25 -16.34
N PHE A 236 -14.14 -6.43 -16.31
CA PHE A 236 -14.73 -7.71 -15.92
C PHE A 236 -13.93 -8.37 -14.81
N LYS A 237 -14.57 -9.20 -14.00
CA LYS A 237 -13.91 -9.89 -12.89
C LYS A 237 -13.32 -11.22 -13.35
N LEU A 238 -12.07 -11.49 -12.93
CA LEU A 238 -11.40 -12.77 -13.17
C LEU A 238 -12.13 -13.92 -12.51
N GLU A 239 -12.77 -13.68 -11.38
CA GLU A 239 -13.60 -14.65 -10.67
C GLU A 239 -14.78 -15.13 -11.52
N ASP A 240 -15.38 -14.25 -12.32
CA ASP A 240 -16.48 -14.62 -13.25
C ASP A 240 -15.99 -15.52 -14.40
N LYS A 241 -14.71 -15.41 -14.76
CA LYS A 241 -14.04 -16.27 -15.75
C LYS A 241 -13.43 -17.56 -15.13
N LYS A 242 -13.60 -17.77 -13.80
CA LYS A 242 -13.03 -18.88 -13.04
C LYS A 242 -11.51 -18.99 -13.19
N HIS A 243 -10.82 -17.84 -13.24
CA HIS A 243 -9.37 -17.78 -13.34
C HIS A 243 -8.74 -18.44 -12.10
N ASP A 244 -7.73 -19.29 -12.34
CA ASP A 244 -6.88 -19.83 -11.29
C ASP A 244 -5.69 -18.87 -11.05
N PRO A 245 -5.61 -18.21 -9.89
CA PRO A 245 -4.53 -17.27 -9.61
C PRO A 245 -3.15 -17.93 -9.42
N THR A 246 -3.05 -19.24 -9.50
CA THR A 246 -1.76 -19.97 -9.51
C THR A 246 -1.27 -20.26 -10.93
N ASP A 247 -2.09 -20.03 -11.95
CA ASP A 247 -1.70 -20.16 -13.36
C ASP A 247 -0.94 -18.91 -13.83
N PHE A 248 0.38 -19.02 -13.89
CA PHE A 248 1.27 -17.95 -14.33
C PHE A 248 0.97 -17.47 -15.75
N ALA A 249 0.73 -18.39 -16.68
CA ALA A 249 0.52 -18.05 -18.09
C ALA A 249 -0.81 -17.29 -18.28
N ALA A 250 -1.87 -17.75 -17.61
CA ALA A 250 -3.16 -17.08 -17.62
C ALA A 250 -3.09 -15.69 -16.93
N ALA A 251 -2.39 -15.58 -15.79
CA ALA A 251 -2.19 -14.32 -15.09
C ALA A 251 -1.47 -13.29 -15.97
N MET A 252 -0.41 -13.69 -16.66
CA MET A 252 0.32 -12.83 -17.61
C MET A 252 -0.57 -12.43 -18.78
N LYS A 253 -1.31 -13.36 -19.38
CA LYS A 253 -2.23 -13.08 -20.49
C LYS A 253 -3.26 -12.04 -20.09
N TYR A 254 -4.02 -12.28 -19.03
CA TYR A 254 -5.01 -11.32 -18.53
C TYR A 254 -4.39 -9.98 -18.12
N GLY A 255 -3.17 -9.99 -17.59
CA GLY A 255 -2.43 -8.78 -17.24
C GLY A 255 -2.17 -7.86 -18.43
N TYR A 256 -1.99 -8.41 -19.64
CA TYR A 256 -1.78 -7.66 -20.89
C TYR A 256 -3.07 -7.29 -21.61
N GLU A 257 -4.22 -7.86 -21.25
CA GLU A 257 -5.49 -7.51 -21.87
C GLU A 257 -5.87 -6.06 -21.53
N TRP A 258 -6.00 -5.25 -22.58
CA TRP A 258 -6.36 -3.84 -22.50
C TRP A 258 -7.18 -3.44 -23.72
N GLY A 259 -8.14 -2.56 -23.56
CA GLY A 259 -9.04 -2.08 -24.63
C GLY A 259 -10.50 -2.24 -24.24
N ASP A 260 -11.26 -3.04 -24.97
CA ASP A 260 -12.69 -3.21 -24.72
C ASP A 260 -12.98 -4.11 -23.51
N GLU A 261 -12.07 -5.00 -23.18
CA GLU A 261 -12.12 -5.85 -21.99
C GLU A 261 -10.86 -5.62 -21.13
N ILE A 262 -11.05 -5.29 -19.85
CA ILE A 262 -9.97 -5.06 -18.87
C ILE A 262 -10.25 -5.93 -17.65
N ALA A 263 -9.37 -6.89 -17.41
CA ALA A 263 -9.49 -7.77 -16.25
C ALA A 263 -9.24 -7.03 -14.94
N ILE A 264 -10.11 -7.26 -13.94
CA ILE A 264 -9.91 -6.91 -12.53
C ILE A 264 -10.09 -8.17 -11.67
N GLY A 265 -9.53 -8.20 -10.49
CA GLY A 265 -9.55 -9.35 -9.58
C GLY A 265 -8.15 -9.76 -9.17
N LEU A 266 -8.04 -10.98 -8.66
CA LEU A 266 -6.78 -11.58 -8.26
C LEU A 266 -6.13 -12.29 -9.46
N PHE A 267 -5.03 -11.73 -9.99
CA PHE A 267 -4.29 -12.26 -11.14
C PHE A 267 -3.34 -13.38 -10.75
N TRP A 268 -2.58 -13.17 -9.67
CA TRP A 268 -1.49 -14.06 -9.29
C TRP A 268 -1.39 -14.18 -7.77
N LYS A 269 -1.23 -15.41 -7.30
CA LYS A 269 -0.96 -15.70 -5.90
C LYS A 269 -0.09 -16.94 -5.75
N ARG A 270 0.95 -16.84 -4.94
CA ARG A 270 1.77 -17.99 -4.52
C ARG A 270 2.08 -17.88 -3.01
N ASN A 271 2.15 -19.04 -2.35
CA ASN A 271 2.37 -19.12 -0.90
C ASN A 271 3.62 -19.95 -0.54
N ASP A 272 4.40 -20.32 -1.54
CA ASP A 272 5.58 -21.19 -1.40
C ASP A 272 6.88 -20.42 -1.15
N LEU A 273 6.85 -19.09 -1.24
CA LEU A 273 7.98 -18.22 -0.93
C LEU A 273 7.81 -17.56 0.44
N PRO A 274 8.80 -17.71 1.34
CA PRO A 274 8.80 -16.99 2.62
C PRO A 274 8.98 -15.49 2.39
N ALA A 275 8.42 -14.69 3.29
CA ALA A 275 8.64 -13.26 3.32
C ALA A 275 10.06 -12.91 3.80
N LEU A 276 10.55 -11.72 3.47
CA LEU A 276 11.92 -11.28 3.80
C LEU A 276 12.25 -11.41 5.29
N ASP A 277 11.34 -11.02 6.17
CA ASP A 277 11.52 -11.09 7.62
C ASP A 277 11.65 -12.52 8.16
N GLN A 278 11.08 -13.51 7.46
CA GLN A 278 11.21 -14.93 7.79
C GLN A 278 12.55 -15.53 7.36
N LEU A 279 13.24 -14.88 6.41
CA LEU A 279 14.54 -15.30 5.91
C LEU A 279 15.71 -14.61 6.63
N GLU A 280 15.44 -13.49 7.31
CA GLU A 280 16.46 -12.70 7.97
C GLU A 280 16.77 -13.29 9.38
N PRO A 281 17.97 -13.90 9.59
CA PRO A 281 18.25 -14.62 10.83
C PRO A 281 18.15 -13.76 12.09
N VAL A 282 18.37 -12.45 11.97
CA VAL A 282 18.24 -11.52 13.10
C VAL A 282 16.78 -11.37 13.51
N LEU A 283 15.83 -11.50 12.59
CA LEU A 283 14.39 -11.34 12.86
C LEU A 283 13.72 -12.64 13.29
N ASP A 284 14.23 -13.79 12.87
CA ASP A 284 13.67 -15.11 13.15
C ASP A 284 13.63 -15.43 14.68
N LYS A 285 14.48 -14.82 15.46
CA LYS A 285 14.59 -15.05 16.91
C LYS A 285 14.33 -13.78 17.71
N GLY A 286 13.38 -13.83 18.64
CA GLY A 286 13.21 -12.79 19.68
C GLY A 286 12.25 -11.65 19.37
N GLY A 287 11.34 -11.80 18.41
CA GLY A 287 10.30 -10.82 18.08
C GLY A 287 10.82 -9.54 17.40
N PRO A 288 9.99 -8.51 17.24
CA PRO A 288 10.32 -7.28 16.54
C PRO A 288 11.51 -6.53 17.12
N LEU A 289 12.41 -6.03 16.26
CA LEU A 289 13.59 -5.25 16.68
C LEU A 289 13.21 -4.04 17.54
N ALA A 290 12.10 -3.37 17.20
CA ALA A 290 11.60 -2.20 17.93
C ALA A 290 11.21 -2.49 19.39
N ARG A 291 11.08 -3.75 19.79
CA ARG A 291 10.73 -4.18 21.16
C ARG A 291 11.88 -4.89 21.87
N ARG A 292 12.99 -5.13 21.19
CA ARG A 292 14.14 -5.81 21.79
C ARG A 292 14.92 -4.84 22.69
N PRO A 293 15.39 -5.27 23.85
CA PRO A 293 16.35 -4.49 24.62
C PRO A 293 17.60 -4.29 23.80
N LEU A 294 18.20 -3.12 23.84
CA LEU A 294 19.43 -2.79 23.11
C LEU A 294 20.61 -3.70 23.50
N GLY A 295 20.56 -4.35 24.66
CA GLY A 295 21.62 -5.25 25.14
C GLY A 295 22.92 -4.55 25.54
N ILE A 296 22.89 -3.21 25.63
CA ILE A 296 24.01 -2.37 26.08
C ILE A 296 23.63 -1.62 27.36
N SER A 297 24.61 -1.38 28.25
CA SER A 297 24.38 -0.57 29.44
C SER A 297 24.24 0.91 29.09
N PRO A 298 23.64 1.74 29.96
CA PRO A 298 23.60 3.20 29.75
C PRO A 298 24.98 3.82 29.53
N GLU A 299 26.01 3.30 30.20
CA GLU A 299 27.38 3.76 30.08
C GLU A 299 27.97 3.42 28.71
N GLN A 300 27.71 2.19 28.20
CA GLN A 300 28.11 1.78 26.86
C GLN A 300 27.40 2.62 25.79
N ALA A 301 26.09 2.88 25.96
CA ALA A 301 25.35 3.76 25.06
C ALA A 301 25.94 5.17 25.03
N GLN A 302 26.30 5.70 26.22
CA GLN A 302 26.89 7.04 26.34
C GLN A 302 28.31 7.09 25.75
N SER A 303 29.10 6.00 25.83
CA SER A 303 30.39 5.89 25.18
C SER A 303 30.27 5.95 23.66
N LEU A 304 29.33 5.18 23.08
CA LEU A 304 29.06 5.20 21.63
C LEU A 304 28.63 6.57 21.13
N VAL A 305 27.81 7.30 21.90
CA VAL A 305 27.42 8.68 21.56
C VAL A 305 28.65 9.60 21.53
N ARG A 306 29.56 9.49 22.52
CA ARG A 306 30.78 10.33 22.58
C ARG A 306 31.73 10.04 21.43
N GLU A 307 31.80 8.80 20.92
CA GLU A 307 32.65 8.45 19.77
C GLU A 307 32.14 9.07 18.44
N LEU A 308 30.86 9.47 18.39
CA LEU A 308 30.23 10.08 17.22
C LEU A 308 30.19 11.62 17.30
N MET A 309 30.59 12.21 18.40
CA MET A 309 30.67 13.66 18.62
C MET A 309 32.10 14.19 18.43
#